data_792905e3126ee0f69219d8d44cb86de7
#
_entry.id   792905e3126ee0f69219d8d44cb86de7
#
_cell.length_a   1.000
_cell.length_b   1.000
_cell.length_c   1.000
_cell.angle_alpha   90.00
_cell.angle_beta   90.00
_cell.angle_gamma   90.00
#
_symmetry.space_group_name_H-M   'P 1'
#
loop_
_entity.id
_entity.type
_entity.pdbx_description
1 polymer ?
#
loop_
_entity_poly.entity_id
_entity_poly.type
_entity_poly.pdbx_seq_one_letter_code
_entity_poly.pdbx_strand_id
1 'polypeptide(L)'
;MAYTLNENLKRWAEQYETADFINADPVQIPHRYDSRVNIEISAFVTAWIAWGNRKQIIKKADFIDREIFKGEPYHYIVGNTVERGNRPEWEQYKGSTDCLYRTFTFGDFHDLCARLYDVYTSAENMETAIKKAHETNGETALATLQSLFGSVNGIPDFETQSACKRLCLFLRWMCRKGSPVDFGLWDVCDPRNLIIPLDTHVHKQAIRLGLTKRRTPDLRTAIEITDRFAEVFPDDPAKGDFSLFGYGVNKGTAAGINEIADATKKLTEATKRATKANEAIAAAIPTPVADLSISDVLKMPLFFENVKRQLTSLWNDREKAREDATRNNTRLRAHVIDRMHNTGHWEPGNFVILFAKVLDKVATGYSSSEQAFIRAVGMTAFNVTMQKLIDDEKARNNGNGDDK
;
A
#
# COMPACT_ATOMS: atom_id res chain seq x y z
N MET A 1 0.41 -24.00 26.38
CA MET A 1 -0.38 -23.92 25.12
C MET A 1 0.50 -23.27 24.06
N ALA A 2 0.52 -23.81 22.84
CA ALA A 2 1.24 -23.13 21.75
C ALA A 2 0.38 -21.98 21.23
N TYR A 3 0.99 -20.80 21.07
CA TYR A 3 0.33 -19.62 20.55
C TYR A 3 -0.07 -19.79 19.07
N THR A 4 -1.19 -19.23 18.68
CA THR A 4 -1.59 -19.09 17.26
C THR A 4 -0.64 -18.11 16.55
N LEU A 5 -0.67 -18.07 15.20
CA LEU A 5 0.10 -17.08 14.46
C LEU A 5 -0.28 -15.65 14.86
N ASN A 6 -1.58 -15.35 14.98
CA ASN A 6 -2.06 -14.02 15.35
C ASN A 6 -1.62 -13.60 16.76
N GLU A 7 -1.65 -14.52 17.73
CA GLU A 7 -1.14 -14.26 19.09
C GLU A 7 0.37 -13.99 19.09
N ASN A 8 1.13 -14.74 18.29
CA ASN A 8 2.57 -14.49 18.14
C ASN A 8 2.86 -13.14 17.49
N LEU A 9 2.11 -12.75 16.45
CA LEU A 9 2.26 -11.46 15.79
C LEU A 9 2.00 -10.31 16.77
N LYS A 10 0.96 -10.40 17.61
CA LYS A 10 0.67 -9.41 18.65
C LYS A 10 1.80 -9.32 19.67
N ARG A 11 2.24 -10.46 20.21
CA ARG A 11 3.33 -10.53 21.20
C ARG A 11 4.64 -9.95 20.67
N TRP A 12 5.03 -10.26 19.43
CA TRP A 12 6.23 -9.70 18.82
C TRP A 12 6.10 -8.19 18.59
N ALA A 13 4.96 -7.71 18.14
CA ALA A 13 4.74 -6.28 18.00
C ALA A 13 4.90 -5.57 19.35
N GLU A 14 4.24 -6.04 20.41
CA GLU A 14 4.34 -5.48 21.77
C GLU A 14 5.77 -5.53 22.33
N GLN A 15 6.50 -6.62 22.08
CA GLN A 15 7.87 -6.79 22.54
C GLN A 15 8.86 -5.82 21.87
N TYR A 16 8.65 -5.49 20.60
CA TYR A 16 9.63 -4.74 19.81
C TYR A 16 9.22 -3.30 19.50
N GLU A 17 7.93 -2.97 19.57
CA GLU A 17 7.49 -1.58 19.50
C GLU A 17 7.64 -0.88 20.85
N THR A 18 8.87 -0.54 21.18
CA THR A 18 9.24 0.12 22.44
C THR A 18 10.16 1.31 22.16
N ALA A 19 10.29 2.22 23.11
CA ALA A 19 11.21 3.36 22.99
C ALA A 19 12.66 2.91 22.74
N ASP A 20 13.07 1.75 23.25
CA ASP A 20 14.42 1.21 23.02
C ASP A 20 14.69 0.87 21.54
N PHE A 21 13.62 0.60 20.76
CA PHE A 21 13.76 0.36 19.31
C PHE A 21 14.39 1.56 18.60
N ILE A 22 14.10 2.78 19.04
CA ILE A 22 14.61 4.03 18.46
C ILE A 22 16.14 4.03 18.43
N ASN A 23 16.79 3.57 19.49
CA ASN A 23 18.24 3.61 19.65
C ASN A 23 19.01 2.82 18.57
N ALA A 24 18.38 1.82 17.98
CA ALA A 24 18.98 0.96 16.96
C ALA A 24 18.39 1.14 15.56
N ASP A 25 17.52 2.12 15.37
CA ASP A 25 16.80 2.35 14.10
C ASP A 25 17.12 3.74 13.53
N PRO A 26 17.09 3.94 12.21
CA PRO A 26 17.28 5.25 11.58
C PRO A 26 16.32 6.33 12.10
N VAL A 27 15.15 5.97 12.61
CA VAL A 27 14.19 6.91 13.21
C VAL A 27 14.80 7.72 14.36
N GLN A 28 15.90 7.27 14.97
CA GLN A 28 16.63 8.02 16.02
C GLN A 28 17.08 9.41 15.55
N ILE A 29 17.29 9.61 14.25
CA ILE A 29 17.78 10.89 13.73
C ILE A 29 16.69 11.96 13.83
N PRO A 30 15.48 11.80 13.25
CA PRO A 30 14.43 12.79 13.44
C PRO A 30 13.95 12.94 14.89
N HIS A 31 14.17 11.95 15.77
CA HIS A 31 13.89 12.09 17.22
C HIS A 31 14.79 13.06 17.96
N ARG A 32 15.79 13.66 17.30
CA ARG A 32 16.63 14.72 17.87
C ARG A 32 15.95 16.09 17.89
N TYR A 33 14.82 16.22 17.23
CA TYR A 33 14.13 17.48 16.99
C TYR A 33 12.80 17.55 17.72
N ASP A 34 12.45 18.77 18.18
CA ASP A 34 11.15 19.09 18.78
C ASP A 34 10.27 19.86 17.77
N SER A 35 10.88 20.58 16.82
CA SER A 35 10.17 21.34 15.81
C SER A 35 9.59 20.40 14.74
N ARG A 36 8.29 20.52 14.49
CA ARG A 36 7.55 19.72 13.50
C ARG A 36 8.21 19.71 12.12
N VAL A 37 8.57 20.88 11.61
CA VAL A 37 9.16 21.00 10.26
C VAL A 37 10.55 20.38 10.19
N ASN A 38 11.33 20.47 11.28
CA ASN A 38 12.63 19.80 11.37
C ASN A 38 12.48 18.28 11.45
N ILE A 39 11.48 17.78 12.20
CA ILE A 39 11.15 16.36 12.25
C ILE A 39 10.75 15.86 10.87
N GLU A 40 9.85 16.56 10.17
CA GLU A 40 9.37 16.18 8.83
C GLU A 40 10.52 16.07 7.83
N ILE A 41 11.38 17.09 7.73
CA ILE A 41 12.52 17.12 6.80
C ILE A 41 13.54 16.03 7.15
N SER A 42 13.94 15.95 8.42
CA SER A 42 14.89 14.95 8.89
C SER A 42 14.38 13.53 8.67
N ALA A 43 13.10 13.28 8.96
CA ALA A 43 12.45 11.98 8.74
C ALA A 43 12.38 11.63 7.25
N PHE A 44 12.02 12.59 6.37
CA PHE A 44 11.94 12.35 4.94
C PHE A 44 13.31 12.01 4.34
N VAL A 45 14.34 12.79 4.66
CA VAL A 45 15.71 12.55 4.19
C VAL A 45 16.25 11.23 4.73
N THR A 46 16.00 10.92 6.01
CA THR A 46 16.40 9.65 6.62
C THR A 46 15.69 8.46 5.96
N ALA A 47 14.40 8.58 5.68
CA ALA A 47 13.65 7.54 4.97
C ALA A 47 14.12 7.39 3.52
N TRP A 48 14.46 8.49 2.83
CA TRP A 48 14.98 8.48 1.46
C TRP A 48 16.24 7.64 1.32
N ILE A 49 17.18 7.70 2.27
CA ILE A 49 18.39 6.87 2.27
C ILE A 49 18.19 5.51 2.94
N ALA A 50 16.99 5.17 3.45
CA ALA A 50 16.74 3.98 4.27
C ALA A 50 16.70 2.68 3.42
N TRP A 51 17.80 2.33 2.77
CA TRP A 51 17.99 1.06 2.11
C TRP A 51 19.41 0.51 2.28
N GLY A 52 19.52 -0.81 2.46
CA GLY A 52 20.77 -1.48 2.71
C GLY A 52 21.02 -1.78 4.19
N ASN A 53 22.26 -1.69 4.63
CA ASN A 53 22.64 -2.03 6.00
C ASN A 53 22.22 -0.93 6.99
N ARG A 54 21.45 -1.30 8.04
CA ARG A 54 20.92 -0.37 9.04
C ARG A 54 21.98 0.51 9.69
N LYS A 55 23.13 -0.07 10.08
CA LYS A 55 24.23 0.70 10.70
C LYS A 55 24.80 1.76 9.75
N GLN A 56 24.90 1.42 8.46
CA GLN A 56 25.37 2.36 7.43
C GLN A 56 24.35 3.47 7.16
N ILE A 57 23.04 3.13 7.19
CA ILE A 57 21.97 4.12 7.07
C ILE A 57 22.06 5.12 8.22
N ILE A 58 22.11 4.64 9.46
CA ILE A 58 22.23 5.49 10.66
C ILE A 58 23.46 6.39 10.56
N LYS A 59 24.63 5.81 10.23
CA LYS A 59 25.88 6.59 10.09
C LYS A 59 25.75 7.69 9.04
N LYS A 60 25.10 7.41 7.90
CA LYS A 60 24.95 8.39 6.84
C LYS A 60 23.89 9.45 7.16
N ALA A 61 22.76 9.04 7.77
CA ALA A 61 21.76 9.98 8.26
C ALA A 61 22.34 10.92 9.32
N ASP A 62 23.14 10.38 10.25
CA ASP A 62 23.88 11.18 11.25
C ASP A 62 24.86 12.17 10.63
N PHE A 63 25.58 11.76 9.57
CA PHE A 63 26.44 12.66 8.81
C PHE A 63 25.65 13.78 8.13
N ILE A 64 24.52 13.49 7.49
CA ILE A 64 23.68 14.51 6.85
C ILE A 64 23.14 15.48 7.91
N ASP A 65 22.69 14.96 9.05
CA ASP A 65 22.13 15.73 10.13
C ASP A 65 23.15 16.69 10.76
N ARG A 66 24.34 16.19 11.11
CA ARG A 66 25.36 16.96 11.83
C ARG A 66 26.23 17.84 10.96
N GLU A 67 26.69 17.30 9.81
CA GLU A 67 27.70 17.97 8.99
C GLU A 67 27.07 18.81 7.88
N ILE A 68 25.88 18.41 7.36
CA ILE A 68 25.21 19.14 6.30
C ILE A 68 24.15 20.07 6.87
N PHE A 69 23.17 19.55 7.60
CA PHE A 69 22.10 20.32 8.21
C PHE A 69 22.54 21.14 9.43
N LYS A 70 23.66 20.73 10.07
CA LYS A 70 24.17 21.35 11.30
C LYS A 70 23.11 21.39 12.42
N GLY A 71 22.21 20.40 12.45
CA GLY A 71 21.12 20.34 13.41
C GLY A 71 19.90 21.23 13.08
N GLU A 72 19.86 21.89 11.92
CA GLU A 72 18.78 22.79 11.54
C GLU A 72 18.23 22.50 10.11
N PRO A 73 17.57 21.33 9.90
CA PRO A 73 17.12 20.91 8.56
C PRO A 73 16.27 21.95 7.84
N TYR A 74 15.29 22.55 8.52
CA TYR A 74 14.42 23.55 7.91
C TYR A 74 15.19 24.81 7.50
N HIS A 75 16.06 25.30 8.36
CA HIS A 75 16.89 26.45 8.04
C HIS A 75 17.83 26.18 6.86
N TYR A 76 18.38 24.96 6.79
CA TYR A 76 19.21 24.54 5.66
C TYR A 76 18.45 24.51 4.34
N ILE A 77 17.20 24.04 4.34
CA ILE A 77 16.38 23.98 3.12
C ILE A 77 15.86 25.36 2.73
N VAL A 78 15.33 26.17 3.66
CA VAL A 78 14.52 27.37 3.37
C VAL A 78 15.17 28.67 3.89
N GLY A 79 15.84 28.61 5.04
CA GLY A 79 16.08 29.77 5.88
C GLY A 79 17.07 30.84 5.37
N ASN A 80 17.93 30.53 4.40
CA ASN A 80 18.95 31.48 3.93
C ASN A 80 18.56 32.27 2.69
N THR A 81 17.41 32.03 2.08
CA THR A 81 17.02 32.58 0.79
C THR A 81 16.23 33.88 0.90
N VAL A 82 15.47 34.07 1.97
CA VAL A 82 14.51 35.17 2.09
C VAL A 82 15.18 36.43 2.63
N GLU A 83 16.17 36.31 3.54
CA GLU A 83 16.73 37.48 4.25
C GLU A 83 17.94 38.12 3.59
N ARG A 84 18.68 37.44 2.70
CA ARG A 84 19.97 37.93 2.17
C ARG A 84 20.16 37.87 0.67
N GLY A 85 19.20 37.40 -0.13
CA GLY A 85 19.39 37.24 -1.58
C GLY A 85 20.46 36.18 -1.94
N ASN A 86 20.87 35.36 -0.98
CA ASN A 86 21.86 34.32 -1.16
C ASN A 86 21.18 33.03 -1.64
N ARG A 87 21.85 32.26 -2.50
CA ARG A 87 21.42 30.94 -2.90
C ARG A 87 21.48 29.97 -1.71
N PRO A 88 20.55 28.99 -1.59
CA PRO A 88 20.62 27.97 -0.58
C PRO A 88 21.97 27.24 -0.60
N GLU A 89 22.46 26.80 0.57
CA GLU A 89 23.75 26.08 0.66
C GLU A 89 23.75 24.79 -0.18
N TRP A 90 22.60 24.12 -0.32
CA TRP A 90 22.48 22.89 -1.10
C TRP A 90 22.63 23.10 -2.62
N GLU A 91 22.51 24.31 -3.16
CA GLU A 91 22.76 24.63 -4.58
C GLU A 91 24.20 24.32 -5.02
N GLN A 92 25.17 24.29 -4.10
CA GLN A 92 26.53 23.88 -4.39
C GLN A 92 26.65 22.45 -4.93
N TYR A 93 25.66 21.58 -4.64
CA TYR A 93 25.67 20.18 -5.06
C TYR A 93 25.00 19.95 -6.42
N LYS A 94 24.53 20.98 -7.10
CA LYS A 94 23.86 20.89 -8.38
C LYS A 94 24.71 20.13 -9.41
N GLY A 95 24.16 19.02 -9.92
CA GLY A 95 24.83 18.18 -10.91
C GLY A 95 26.08 17.44 -10.40
N SER A 96 26.32 17.42 -9.08
CA SER A 96 27.44 16.67 -8.51
C SER A 96 27.25 15.17 -8.71
N THR A 97 28.30 14.50 -9.17
CA THR A 97 28.38 13.03 -9.30
C THR A 97 29.08 12.38 -8.12
N ASP A 98 29.52 13.16 -7.13
CA ASP A 98 30.17 12.64 -5.94
C ASP A 98 29.21 11.78 -5.13
N CYS A 99 29.70 10.64 -4.65
CA CYS A 99 28.90 9.69 -3.90
C CYS A 99 28.52 10.23 -2.52
N LEU A 100 27.21 10.38 -2.29
CA LEU A 100 26.69 10.64 -0.96
C LEU A 100 26.51 9.33 -0.18
N TYR A 101 25.73 8.40 -0.75
CA TYR A 101 25.42 7.12 -0.11
C TYR A 101 25.06 6.05 -1.13
N ARG A 102 25.89 5.01 -1.26
CA ARG A 102 25.66 3.88 -2.19
C ARG A 102 25.55 4.37 -3.63
N THR A 103 24.34 4.34 -4.20
CA THR A 103 24.02 4.81 -5.55
C THR A 103 23.54 6.26 -5.58
N PHE A 104 23.36 6.89 -4.42
CA PHE A 104 22.97 8.30 -4.36
C PHE A 104 24.18 9.21 -4.40
N THR A 105 24.08 10.24 -5.20
CA THR A 105 25.06 11.31 -5.35
C THR A 105 24.66 12.55 -4.55
N PHE A 106 25.57 13.50 -4.39
CA PHE A 106 25.21 14.81 -3.89
C PHE A 106 24.30 15.58 -4.85
N GLY A 107 24.33 15.30 -6.16
CA GLY A 107 23.37 15.81 -7.12
C GLY A 107 21.95 15.31 -6.85
N ASP A 108 21.77 14.02 -6.51
CA ASP A 108 20.46 13.49 -6.10
C ASP A 108 19.95 14.15 -4.80
N PHE A 109 20.87 14.48 -3.88
CA PHE A 109 20.56 15.22 -2.67
C PHE A 109 20.16 16.67 -2.95
N HIS A 110 20.83 17.33 -3.90
CA HIS A 110 20.42 18.64 -4.41
C HIS A 110 18.97 18.60 -4.91
N ASP A 111 18.64 17.63 -5.76
CA ASP A 111 17.30 17.51 -6.34
C ASP A 111 16.23 17.26 -5.27
N LEU A 112 16.57 16.47 -4.24
CA LEU A 112 15.72 16.27 -3.07
C LEU A 112 15.51 17.58 -2.30
N CYS A 113 16.59 18.33 -2.02
CA CYS A 113 16.52 19.63 -1.32
C CYS A 113 15.70 20.65 -2.11
N ALA A 114 15.85 20.70 -3.43
CA ALA A 114 15.07 21.57 -4.29
C ALA A 114 13.57 21.27 -4.19
N ARG A 115 13.17 19.99 -4.19
CA ARG A 115 11.77 19.62 -4.00
C ARG A 115 11.25 19.93 -2.61
N LEU A 116 12.04 19.70 -1.57
CA LEU A 116 11.69 20.12 -0.21
C LEU A 116 11.50 21.64 -0.14
N TYR A 117 12.40 22.42 -0.75
CA TYR A 117 12.28 23.86 -0.85
C TYR A 117 10.96 24.28 -1.50
N ASP A 118 10.61 23.69 -2.66
CA ASP A 118 9.34 23.95 -3.35
C ASP A 118 8.12 23.69 -2.43
N VAL A 119 8.14 22.58 -1.68
CA VAL A 119 7.06 22.24 -0.75
C VAL A 119 6.94 23.26 0.38
N TYR A 120 8.04 23.57 1.07
CA TYR A 120 8.01 24.46 2.24
C TYR A 120 7.93 25.94 1.91
N THR A 121 8.12 26.35 0.66
CA THR A 121 7.84 27.71 0.17
C THR A 121 6.42 27.87 -0.37
N SER A 122 5.76 26.78 -0.79
CA SER A 122 4.38 26.78 -1.31
C SER A 122 3.32 26.40 -0.27
N ALA A 123 3.73 25.78 0.84
CA ALA A 123 2.86 25.35 1.93
C ALA A 123 3.57 25.53 3.28
N GLU A 124 2.81 25.65 4.36
CA GLU A 124 3.35 25.81 5.72
C GLU A 124 4.21 24.61 6.15
N ASN A 125 3.78 23.42 5.76
CA ASN A 125 4.48 22.16 6.03
C ASN A 125 4.05 21.10 5.01
N MET A 126 4.70 19.95 5.04
CA MET A 126 4.45 18.86 4.08
C MET A 126 3.03 18.28 4.22
N GLU A 127 2.51 18.16 5.44
CA GLU A 127 1.14 17.69 5.64
C GLU A 127 0.11 18.62 4.98
N THR A 128 0.31 19.93 5.08
CA THR A 128 -0.58 20.94 4.45
C THR A 128 -0.57 20.80 2.93
N ALA A 129 0.59 20.54 2.32
CA ALA A 129 0.68 20.25 0.88
C ALA A 129 -0.11 18.99 0.49
N ILE A 130 -0.02 17.91 1.29
CA ILE A 130 -0.75 16.67 1.06
C ILE A 130 -2.26 16.87 1.27
N LYS A 131 -2.69 17.59 2.29
CA LYS A 131 -4.12 17.91 2.52
C LYS A 131 -4.71 18.66 1.33
N LYS A 132 -4.01 19.65 0.83
CA LYS A 132 -4.44 20.43 -0.34
C LYS A 132 -4.59 19.54 -1.59
N ALA A 133 -3.64 18.64 -1.85
CA ALA A 133 -3.73 17.71 -2.96
C ALA A 133 -4.90 16.73 -2.79
N HIS A 134 -5.11 16.22 -1.58
CA HIS A 134 -6.25 15.36 -1.27
C HIS A 134 -7.60 16.05 -1.49
N GLU A 135 -7.75 17.28 -1.02
CA GLU A 135 -8.97 18.08 -1.19
C GLU A 135 -9.23 18.42 -2.67
N THR A 136 -8.17 18.67 -3.46
CA THR A 136 -8.28 19.06 -4.86
C THR A 136 -8.55 17.87 -5.78
N ASN A 137 -7.82 16.77 -5.58
CA ASN A 137 -7.75 15.66 -6.53
C ASN A 137 -8.22 14.33 -5.94
N GLY A 138 -8.47 14.24 -4.62
CA GLY A 138 -8.74 13.00 -3.91
C GLY A 138 -7.51 12.09 -3.78
N GLU A 139 -6.30 12.64 -3.93
CA GLU A 139 -5.06 11.86 -3.88
C GLU A 139 -4.78 11.33 -2.48
N THR A 140 -4.22 10.11 -2.40
CA THR A 140 -3.70 9.57 -1.14
C THR A 140 -2.37 10.23 -0.79
N ALA A 141 -2.00 10.23 0.49
CA ALA A 141 -0.71 10.77 0.93
C ALA A 141 0.49 10.12 0.20
N LEU A 142 0.42 8.80 -0.05
CA LEU A 142 1.45 8.10 -0.83
C LEU A 142 1.51 8.60 -2.27
N ALA A 143 0.37 8.76 -2.92
CA ALA A 143 0.28 9.27 -4.28
C ALA A 143 0.81 10.71 -4.38
N THR A 144 0.41 11.56 -3.44
CA THR A 144 0.91 12.95 -3.40
C THR A 144 2.42 13.01 -3.20
N LEU A 145 2.99 12.20 -2.30
CA LEU A 145 4.44 12.15 -2.13
C LEU A 145 5.16 11.67 -3.40
N GLN A 146 4.60 10.70 -4.11
CA GLN A 146 5.13 10.27 -5.42
C GLN A 146 5.05 11.40 -6.46
N SER A 147 3.97 12.16 -6.49
CA SER A 147 3.81 13.31 -7.39
C SER A 147 4.80 14.44 -7.08
N LEU A 148 4.95 14.80 -5.81
CA LEU A 148 5.84 15.88 -5.37
C LEU A 148 7.32 15.56 -5.58
N PHE A 149 7.73 14.30 -5.37
CA PHE A 149 9.12 13.90 -5.31
C PHE A 149 9.53 12.85 -6.36
N GLY A 150 8.64 12.44 -7.27
CA GLY A 150 8.89 11.35 -8.23
C GLY A 150 10.03 11.59 -9.22
N SER A 151 10.48 12.85 -9.38
CA SER A 151 11.68 13.18 -10.17
C SER A 151 13.00 12.95 -9.43
N VAL A 152 12.95 12.71 -8.10
CA VAL A 152 14.13 12.48 -7.28
C VAL A 152 14.57 11.04 -7.37
N ASN A 153 15.84 10.80 -7.65
CA ASN A 153 16.38 9.44 -7.68
C ASN A 153 16.05 8.70 -6.38
N GLY A 154 15.55 7.47 -6.55
CA GLY A 154 15.17 6.61 -5.43
C GLY A 154 13.75 6.80 -4.89
N ILE A 155 12.99 7.74 -5.39
CA ILE A 155 11.56 7.85 -5.15
C ILE A 155 10.83 7.30 -6.38
N PRO A 156 10.08 6.19 -6.25
CA PRO A 156 9.38 5.61 -7.38
C PRO A 156 8.21 6.48 -7.80
N ASP A 157 8.06 6.68 -9.11
CA ASP A 157 6.89 7.29 -9.70
C ASP A 157 5.67 6.33 -9.71
N PHE A 158 4.54 6.81 -10.22
CA PHE A 158 3.30 6.02 -10.29
C PHE A 158 3.36 4.85 -11.26
N GLU A 159 4.23 4.89 -12.26
CA GLU A 159 4.32 3.86 -13.31
C GLU A 159 5.05 2.62 -12.80
N THR A 160 5.87 2.76 -11.77
CA THR A 160 6.63 1.66 -11.21
C THR A 160 5.76 0.78 -10.33
N GLN A 161 6.00 -0.53 -10.36
CA GLN A 161 5.37 -1.49 -9.44
C GLN A 161 6.13 -1.58 -8.09
N SER A 162 6.93 -0.58 -7.77
CA SER A 162 7.71 -0.54 -6.54
C SER A 162 6.82 -0.65 -5.31
N ALA A 163 7.29 -1.37 -4.28
CA ALA A 163 6.64 -1.41 -2.97
C ALA A 163 6.66 -0.06 -2.23
N CYS A 164 7.27 0.98 -2.78
CA CYS A 164 7.38 2.33 -2.19
C CYS A 164 7.88 2.34 -0.73
N LYS A 165 8.75 1.37 -0.37
CA LYS A 165 9.19 1.11 1.01
C LYS A 165 9.54 2.39 1.77
N ARG A 166 10.29 3.30 1.13
CA ARG A 166 10.81 4.52 1.79
C ARG A 166 9.70 5.52 2.09
N LEU A 167 8.77 5.70 1.15
CA LEU A 167 7.60 6.55 1.37
C LEU A 167 6.63 5.95 2.39
N CYS A 168 6.40 4.63 2.33
CA CYS A 168 5.59 3.92 3.33
C CYS A 168 6.22 4.00 4.73
N LEU A 169 7.56 3.93 4.84
CA LEU A 169 8.29 4.12 6.10
C LEU A 169 8.09 5.54 6.65
N PHE A 170 8.25 6.54 5.81
CA PHE A 170 8.04 7.93 6.19
C PHE A 170 6.59 8.18 6.63
N LEU A 171 5.61 7.70 5.87
CA LEU A 171 4.19 7.83 6.23
C LEU A 171 3.88 7.10 7.54
N ARG A 172 4.47 5.92 7.79
CA ARG A 172 4.34 5.22 9.07
C ARG A 172 4.82 6.13 10.21
N TRP A 173 6.02 6.71 10.10
CA TRP A 173 6.55 7.59 11.12
C TRP A 173 5.68 8.83 11.36
N MET A 174 5.15 9.42 10.30
CA MET A 174 4.37 10.67 10.42
C MET A 174 2.92 10.46 10.89
N CYS A 175 2.29 9.35 10.50
CA CYS A 175 0.83 9.19 10.67
C CYS A 175 0.42 8.25 11.84
N ARG A 176 1.30 7.35 12.32
CA ARG A 176 0.94 6.42 13.41
C ARG A 176 0.95 7.10 14.76
N LYS A 177 -0.23 7.27 15.34
CA LYS A 177 -0.43 7.88 16.67
C LYS A 177 -0.30 6.86 17.79
N GLY A 178 0.15 7.33 18.96
CA GLY A 178 0.25 6.51 20.16
C GLY A 178 1.34 5.45 20.12
N SER A 179 2.22 5.47 19.12
CA SER A 179 3.41 4.62 19.06
C SER A 179 4.53 5.22 19.90
N PRO A 180 5.28 4.41 20.69
CA PRO A 180 6.48 4.91 21.37
C PRO A 180 7.66 5.14 20.41
N VAL A 181 7.52 4.79 19.13
CA VAL A 181 8.57 4.85 18.09
C VAL A 181 8.26 5.89 17.02
N ASP A 182 7.02 5.89 16.51
CA ASP A 182 6.59 6.76 15.41
C ASP A 182 6.04 8.07 15.97
N PHE A 183 6.13 9.16 15.23
CA PHE A 183 5.80 10.51 15.72
C PHE A 183 4.30 10.80 15.78
N GLY A 184 3.53 10.31 14.80
CA GLY A 184 2.09 10.54 14.74
C GLY A 184 1.69 12.01 14.62
N LEU A 185 2.51 12.83 13.95
CA LEU A 185 2.32 14.28 13.81
C LEU A 185 1.23 14.66 12.81
N TRP A 186 0.91 13.73 11.88
CA TRP A 186 0.01 14.00 10.77
C TRP A 186 -1.38 13.42 11.01
N ASP A 187 -2.40 14.21 10.63
CA ASP A 187 -3.82 13.82 10.64
C ASP A 187 -4.34 13.46 9.25
N VAL A 188 -3.56 13.73 8.21
CA VAL A 188 -3.96 13.52 6.81
C VAL A 188 -4.14 12.06 6.44
N CYS A 189 -3.53 11.15 7.19
CA CYS A 189 -3.63 9.72 6.96
C CYS A 189 -4.29 9.01 8.14
N ASP A 190 -5.29 8.20 7.85
CA ASP A 190 -5.80 7.23 8.81
C ASP A 190 -4.78 6.08 8.96
N PRO A 191 -4.30 5.75 10.18
CA PRO A 191 -3.37 4.63 10.40
C PRO A 191 -3.85 3.30 9.81
N ARG A 192 -5.16 3.10 9.72
CA ARG A 192 -5.78 1.92 9.10
C ARG A 192 -5.44 1.77 7.62
N ASN A 193 -5.10 2.86 6.94
CA ASN A 193 -4.80 2.91 5.51
C ASN A 193 -3.30 2.90 5.18
N LEU A 194 -2.44 2.92 6.20
CA LEU A 194 -1.00 2.85 5.99
C LEU A 194 -0.59 1.48 5.44
N ILE A 195 0.37 1.51 4.51
CA ILE A 195 0.95 0.30 3.93
C ILE A 195 2.28 0.04 4.64
N ILE A 196 2.55 -1.23 4.99
CA ILE A 196 3.83 -1.57 5.62
C ILE A 196 5.01 -1.24 4.70
N PRO A 197 6.16 -0.82 5.27
CA PRO A 197 7.38 -0.56 4.49
C PRO A 197 8.04 -1.88 4.07
N LEU A 198 7.59 -2.45 2.94
CA LEU A 198 8.03 -3.74 2.44
C LEU A 198 9.43 -3.67 1.83
N ASP A 199 10.39 -4.37 2.44
CA ASP A 199 11.67 -4.67 1.84
C ASP A 199 11.89 -6.19 1.64
N THR A 200 13.07 -6.55 1.11
CA THR A 200 13.39 -7.96 0.85
C THR A 200 13.46 -8.83 2.11
N HIS A 201 13.79 -8.25 3.27
CA HIS A 201 13.83 -8.97 4.54
C HIS A 201 12.41 -9.17 5.08
N VAL A 202 11.62 -8.11 5.14
CA VAL A 202 10.21 -8.13 5.53
C VAL A 202 9.44 -9.10 4.63
N HIS A 203 9.64 -9.05 3.32
CA HIS A 203 9.03 -9.97 2.36
C HIS A 203 9.36 -11.43 2.63
N LYS A 204 10.65 -11.76 2.85
CA LYS A 204 11.07 -13.13 3.19
C LYS A 204 10.43 -13.63 4.48
N GLN A 205 10.29 -12.78 5.49
CA GLN A 205 9.65 -13.15 6.74
C GLN A 205 8.14 -13.37 6.53
N ALA A 206 7.48 -12.49 5.79
CA ALA A 206 6.06 -12.63 5.46
C ALA A 206 5.75 -13.93 4.71
N ILE A 207 6.59 -14.31 3.73
CA ILE A 207 6.44 -15.62 3.04
C ILE A 207 6.58 -16.78 4.03
N ARG A 208 7.57 -16.73 4.91
CA ARG A 208 7.80 -17.82 5.90
C ARG A 208 6.66 -17.97 6.89
N LEU A 209 6.02 -16.88 7.25
CA LEU A 209 4.84 -16.87 8.14
C LEU A 209 3.53 -17.15 7.38
N GLY A 210 3.57 -17.34 6.05
CA GLY A 210 2.38 -17.58 5.25
C GLY A 210 1.46 -16.38 5.08
N LEU A 211 1.96 -15.16 5.35
CA LEU A 211 1.19 -13.92 5.16
C LEU A 211 1.01 -13.58 3.69
N THR A 212 1.91 -14.05 2.82
CA THR A 212 1.80 -13.97 1.36
C THR A 212 2.43 -15.18 0.69
N LYS A 213 1.94 -15.50 -0.50
CA LYS A 213 2.56 -16.50 -1.42
C LYS A 213 3.26 -15.82 -2.60
N ARG A 214 3.13 -14.51 -2.73
CA ARG A 214 3.71 -13.75 -3.83
C ARG A 214 5.24 -13.71 -3.71
N ARG A 215 5.94 -13.90 -4.82
CA ARG A 215 7.42 -13.93 -4.86
C ARG A 215 8.04 -12.57 -5.17
N THR A 216 7.27 -11.63 -5.69
CA THR A 216 7.72 -10.29 -6.06
C THR A 216 7.45 -9.32 -4.93
N PRO A 217 8.43 -8.61 -4.37
CA PRO A 217 8.23 -7.60 -3.34
C PRO A 217 7.77 -6.27 -3.97
N ASP A 218 6.58 -6.27 -4.56
CA ASP A 218 5.94 -5.13 -5.19
C ASP A 218 4.89 -4.49 -4.26
N LEU A 219 4.26 -3.40 -4.71
CA LEU A 219 3.24 -2.70 -3.93
C LEU A 219 2.03 -3.59 -3.64
N ARG A 220 1.64 -4.45 -4.58
CA ARG A 220 0.53 -5.40 -4.38
C ARG A 220 0.84 -6.37 -3.24
N THR A 221 2.08 -6.81 -3.16
CA THR A 221 2.53 -7.68 -2.06
C THR A 221 2.55 -6.93 -0.73
N ALA A 222 2.99 -5.67 -0.71
CA ALA A 222 2.94 -4.85 0.48
C ALA A 222 1.51 -4.67 0.99
N ILE A 223 0.56 -4.40 0.08
CA ILE A 223 -0.86 -4.27 0.39
C ILE A 223 -1.43 -5.60 0.92
N GLU A 224 -1.19 -6.73 0.23
CA GLU A 224 -1.66 -8.07 0.66
C GLU A 224 -1.18 -8.40 2.08
N ILE A 225 0.08 -8.14 2.39
CA ILE A 225 0.62 -8.38 3.73
C ILE A 225 -0.02 -7.43 4.74
N THR A 226 -0.24 -6.17 4.36
CA THR A 226 -0.88 -5.18 5.24
C THR A 226 -2.33 -5.56 5.55
N ASP A 227 -3.07 -6.08 4.56
CA ASP A 227 -4.45 -6.55 4.76
C ASP A 227 -4.50 -7.74 5.72
N ARG A 228 -3.50 -8.64 5.67
CA ARG A 228 -3.35 -9.71 6.66
C ARG A 228 -3.07 -9.17 8.05
N PHE A 229 -2.29 -8.10 8.17
CA PHE A 229 -2.11 -7.43 9.46
C PHE A 229 -3.35 -6.69 9.95
N ALA A 230 -4.23 -6.22 9.06
CA ALA A 230 -5.51 -5.64 9.45
C ALA A 230 -6.44 -6.64 10.15
N GLU A 231 -6.30 -7.94 9.87
CA GLU A 231 -7.01 -9.00 10.61
C GLU A 231 -6.51 -9.13 12.08
N VAL A 232 -5.28 -8.69 12.35
CA VAL A 232 -4.62 -8.79 13.68
C VAL A 232 -4.65 -7.46 14.41
N PHE A 233 -4.44 -6.38 13.69
CA PHE A 233 -4.38 -4.99 14.16
C PHE A 233 -5.33 -4.12 13.33
N PRO A 234 -6.65 -4.21 13.53
CA PRO A 234 -7.65 -3.58 12.64
C PRO A 234 -7.53 -2.05 12.57
N ASP A 235 -7.10 -1.41 13.65
CA ASP A 235 -6.95 0.05 13.71
C ASP A 235 -5.56 0.54 13.30
N ASP A 236 -4.56 -0.35 13.25
CA ASP A 236 -3.17 -0.02 12.98
C ASP A 236 -2.40 -1.18 12.34
N PRO A 237 -2.69 -1.56 11.12
CA PRO A 237 -2.03 -2.70 10.47
C PRO A 237 -0.52 -2.52 10.26
N ALA A 238 -0.04 -1.26 10.18
CA ALA A 238 1.39 -0.97 10.05
C ALA A 238 2.20 -1.39 11.29
N LYS A 239 1.54 -1.59 12.43
CA LYS A 239 2.12 -2.22 13.65
C LYS A 239 2.71 -3.60 13.37
N GLY A 240 2.18 -4.31 12.38
CA GLY A 240 2.67 -5.62 11.93
C GLY A 240 4.13 -5.61 11.45
N ASP A 241 4.70 -4.46 11.08
CA ASP A 241 6.11 -4.34 10.74
C ASP A 241 7.03 -4.70 11.92
N PHE A 242 6.65 -4.31 13.14
CA PHE A 242 7.35 -4.70 14.38
C PHE A 242 7.22 -6.20 14.66
N SER A 243 6.10 -6.82 14.27
CA SER A 243 5.94 -8.28 14.37
C SER A 243 6.95 -9.02 13.49
N LEU A 244 7.13 -8.55 12.23
CA LEU A 244 8.09 -9.14 11.30
C LEU A 244 9.53 -8.89 11.73
N PHE A 245 9.82 -7.72 12.29
CA PHE A 245 11.10 -7.43 12.92
C PHE A 245 11.38 -8.42 14.06
N GLY A 246 10.43 -8.56 15.00
CA GLY A 246 10.54 -9.46 16.15
C GLY A 246 10.73 -10.92 15.72
N TYR A 247 9.98 -11.38 14.74
CA TYR A 247 10.18 -12.71 14.15
C TYR A 247 11.60 -12.88 13.59
N GLY A 248 12.12 -11.87 12.89
CA GLY A 248 13.47 -11.89 12.33
C GLY A 248 14.56 -12.02 13.41
N VAL A 249 14.40 -11.32 14.53
CA VAL A 249 15.33 -11.36 15.68
C VAL A 249 15.25 -12.72 16.41
N ASN A 250 14.02 -13.20 16.68
CA ASN A 250 13.79 -14.42 17.45
C ASN A 250 14.09 -15.72 16.67
N LYS A 251 14.20 -15.62 15.34
CA LYS A 251 14.44 -16.77 14.46
C LYS A 251 15.66 -17.62 14.81
N GLY A 252 16.65 -17.03 15.46
CA GLY A 252 17.88 -17.72 15.89
C GLY A 252 17.74 -18.46 17.21
N THR A 253 16.62 -18.33 17.92
CA THR A 253 16.40 -18.99 19.21
C THR A 253 15.67 -20.32 19.02
N ALA A 254 16.05 -21.36 19.75
CA ALA A 254 15.39 -22.67 19.70
C ALA A 254 13.89 -22.61 20.00
N ALA A 255 13.46 -21.67 20.86
CA ALA A 255 12.04 -21.40 21.14
C ALA A 255 11.29 -20.90 19.90
N GLY A 256 11.87 -19.94 19.14
CA GLY A 256 11.26 -19.45 17.92
C GLY A 256 11.12 -20.52 16.82
N ILE A 257 12.06 -21.46 16.73
CA ILE A 257 12.00 -22.56 15.77
C ILE A 257 10.85 -23.52 16.10
N ASN A 258 10.65 -23.85 17.35
CA ASN A 258 9.58 -24.73 17.82
C ASN A 258 8.19 -24.09 17.65
N GLU A 259 8.06 -22.78 17.97
CA GLU A 259 6.80 -22.05 17.78
C GLU A 259 6.38 -22.00 16.31
N ILE A 260 7.34 -21.84 15.39
CA ILE A 260 7.07 -21.85 13.94
C ILE A 260 6.63 -23.25 13.46
N ALA A 261 7.30 -24.29 13.93
CA ALA A 261 6.95 -25.67 13.55
C ALA A 261 5.51 -26.00 13.99
N ASP A 262 5.10 -25.60 15.19
CA ASP A 262 3.75 -25.77 15.70
C ASP A 262 2.69 -24.96 14.96
N ALA A 263 2.99 -23.69 14.66
CA ALA A 263 2.09 -22.82 13.88
C ALA A 263 1.91 -23.38 12.44
N THR A 264 3.00 -23.81 11.80
CA THR A 264 2.96 -24.43 10.47
C THR A 264 2.15 -25.72 10.47
N LYS A 265 2.29 -26.55 11.50
CA LYS A 265 1.51 -27.77 11.65
C LYS A 265 0.02 -27.48 11.79
N LYS A 266 -0.36 -26.51 12.63
CA LYS A 266 -1.75 -26.08 12.81
C LYS A 266 -2.35 -25.52 11.52
N LEU A 267 -1.59 -24.71 10.77
CA LEU A 267 -2.01 -24.16 9.48
C LEU A 267 -2.21 -25.29 8.45
N THR A 268 -1.29 -26.26 8.40
CA THR A 268 -1.40 -27.43 7.52
C THR A 268 -2.64 -28.27 7.84
N GLU A 269 -2.95 -28.44 9.12
CA GLU A 269 -4.16 -29.17 9.56
C GLU A 269 -5.44 -28.38 9.23
N ALA A 270 -5.45 -27.07 9.40
CA ALA A 270 -6.56 -26.19 9.01
C ALA A 270 -6.79 -26.21 7.50
N THR A 271 -5.71 -26.16 6.71
CA THR A 271 -5.78 -26.27 5.24
C THR A 271 -6.32 -27.63 4.81
N LYS A 272 -5.88 -28.72 5.43
CA LYS A 272 -6.43 -30.06 5.17
C LYS A 272 -7.93 -30.16 5.50
N ARG A 273 -8.38 -29.53 6.61
CA ARG A 273 -9.82 -29.48 6.96
C ARG A 273 -10.61 -28.67 5.94
N ALA A 274 -10.09 -27.52 5.50
CA ALA A 274 -10.70 -26.70 4.46
C ALA A 274 -10.76 -27.42 3.11
N THR A 275 -9.70 -28.13 2.71
CA THR A 275 -9.69 -28.96 1.49
C THR A 275 -10.74 -30.07 1.57
N LYS A 276 -10.81 -30.77 2.71
CA LYS A 276 -11.81 -31.85 2.91
C LYS A 276 -13.24 -31.27 2.94
N ALA A 277 -13.45 -30.09 3.49
CA ALA A 277 -14.75 -29.40 3.44
C ALA A 277 -15.12 -28.99 1.99
N ASN A 278 -14.17 -28.49 1.22
CA ASN A 278 -14.37 -28.15 -0.19
C ASN A 278 -14.61 -29.40 -1.06
N GLU A 279 -13.94 -30.54 -0.78
CA GLU A 279 -14.21 -31.84 -1.42
C GLU A 279 -15.61 -32.36 -1.08
N ALA A 280 -16.04 -32.19 0.17
CA ALA A 280 -17.41 -32.60 0.59
C ALA A 280 -18.47 -31.70 -0.07
N ILE A 281 -18.21 -30.37 -0.23
CA ILE A 281 -19.07 -29.45 -0.97
C ILE A 281 -19.10 -29.85 -2.46
N ALA A 282 -17.95 -30.16 -3.05
CA ALA A 282 -17.86 -30.60 -4.45
C ALA A 282 -18.58 -31.92 -4.68
N ALA A 283 -18.50 -32.85 -3.71
CA ALA A 283 -19.22 -34.12 -3.78
C ALA A 283 -20.74 -34.00 -3.54
N ALA A 284 -21.17 -32.92 -2.87
CA ALA A 284 -22.59 -32.62 -2.64
C ALA A 284 -23.26 -31.88 -3.81
N ILE A 285 -22.47 -31.41 -4.78
CA ILE A 285 -23.00 -30.81 -6.02
C ILE A 285 -23.37 -31.98 -6.95
N PRO A 286 -24.65 -32.15 -7.33
CA PRO A 286 -25.04 -33.22 -8.23
C PRO A 286 -24.33 -33.06 -9.58
N THR A 287 -23.52 -34.01 -9.98
CA THR A 287 -23.06 -34.18 -11.37
C THR A 287 -24.18 -34.77 -12.20
N PRO A 288 -24.31 -34.46 -13.49
CA PRO A 288 -23.39 -33.83 -14.42
C PRO A 288 -23.96 -32.68 -15.25
N VAL A 289 -23.13 -31.72 -15.56
CA VAL A 289 -23.43 -30.65 -16.55
C VAL A 289 -23.26 -31.16 -18.01
N ALA A 290 -22.98 -32.43 -18.20
CA ALA A 290 -22.70 -33.01 -19.53
C ALA A 290 -23.90 -33.03 -20.49
N ASP A 291 -25.15 -32.85 -19.99
CA ASP A 291 -26.38 -32.90 -20.79
C ASP A 291 -27.25 -31.62 -20.73
N LEU A 292 -26.71 -30.49 -20.22
CA LEU A 292 -27.47 -29.24 -20.21
C LEU A 292 -27.53 -28.64 -21.60
N SER A 293 -28.72 -28.54 -22.15
CA SER A 293 -28.97 -27.78 -23.39
C SER A 293 -28.82 -26.29 -23.14
N ILE A 294 -28.51 -25.48 -24.19
CA ILE A 294 -28.49 -24.03 -24.14
C ILE A 294 -29.78 -23.47 -23.50
N SER A 295 -30.91 -24.15 -23.71
CA SER A 295 -32.21 -23.84 -23.10
C SER A 295 -32.22 -23.98 -21.59
N ASP A 296 -31.44 -24.90 -21.00
CA ASP A 296 -31.41 -25.13 -19.56
C ASP A 296 -30.52 -24.15 -18.82
N VAL A 297 -29.43 -23.70 -19.49
CA VAL A 297 -28.57 -22.63 -18.98
C VAL A 297 -29.29 -21.28 -18.98
N LEU A 298 -30.09 -21.02 -20.02
CA LEU A 298 -30.94 -19.80 -20.10
C LEU A 298 -32.09 -19.79 -19.07
N LYS A 299 -32.44 -20.95 -18.52
CA LYS A 299 -33.44 -21.12 -17.46
C LYS A 299 -32.85 -21.05 -16.05
N MET A 300 -31.56 -20.79 -15.84
CA MET A 300 -30.92 -20.61 -14.54
C MET A 300 -31.03 -19.14 -14.06
N PRO A 301 -32.19 -18.71 -13.53
CA PRO A 301 -32.39 -17.32 -13.10
C PRO A 301 -31.40 -16.89 -12.01
N LEU A 302 -31.03 -17.83 -11.13
CA LEU A 302 -30.13 -17.59 -10.01
C LEU A 302 -28.67 -17.29 -10.42
N PHE A 303 -28.18 -17.86 -11.52
CA PHE A 303 -26.82 -17.58 -12.01
C PHE A 303 -26.73 -16.14 -12.57
N PHE A 304 -27.67 -15.78 -13.43
CA PHE A 304 -27.71 -14.45 -14.02
C PHE A 304 -28.04 -13.37 -12.98
N GLU A 305 -28.92 -13.63 -12.02
CA GLU A 305 -29.20 -12.71 -10.91
C GLU A 305 -28.02 -12.56 -9.96
N ASN A 306 -27.24 -13.60 -9.71
CA ASN A 306 -26.01 -13.51 -8.91
C ASN A 306 -24.90 -12.73 -9.64
N VAL A 307 -24.70 -12.97 -10.93
CA VAL A 307 -23.75 -12.21 -11.76
C VAL A 307 -24.19 -10.74 -11.85
N LYS A 308 -25.46 -10.47 -12.10
CA LYS A 308 -26.04 -9.13 -12.12
C LYS A 308 -25.90 -8.43 -10.78
N ARG A 309 -26.18 -9.12 -9.66
CA ARG A 309 -26.06 -8.58 -8.30
C ARG A 309 -24.61 -8.25 -7.96
N GLN A 310 -23.64 -9.11 -8.32
CA GLN A 310 -22.22 -8.83 -8.12
C GLN A 310 -21.71 -7.70 -9.00
N LEU A 311 -22.16 -7.60 -10.24
CA LEU A 311 -21.80 -6.49 -11.15
C LEU A 311 -22.46 -5.18 -10.71
N THR A 312 -23.71 -5.23 -10.26
CA THR A 312 -24.42 -4.04 -9.71
C THR A 312 -23.79 -3.62 -8.38
N SER A 313 -23.37 -4.58 -7.54
CA SER A 313 -22.61 -4.30 -6.31
C SER A 313 -21.27 -3.65 -6.64
N LEU A 314 -20.52 -4.18 -7.61
CA LEU A 314 -19.24 -3.59 -8.05
C LEU A 314 -19.41 -2.19 -8.67
N TRP A 315 -20.55 -1.93 -9.31
CA TRP A 315 -20.86 -0.63 -9.91
C TRP A 315 -21.39 0.38 -8.89
N ASN A 316 -22.33 -0.03 -8.03
CA ASN A 316 -22.85 0.84 -6.96
C ASN A 316 -21.80 1.09 -5.87
N ASP A 317 -20.84 0.20 -5.71
CA ASP A 317 -19.66 0.37 -4.87
C ASP A 317 -18.66 1.40 -5.44
N ARG A 318 -18.85 1.92 -6.65
CA ARG A 318 -17.98 2.95 -7.24
C ARG A 318 -18.02 4.25 -6.44
N GLU A 319 -19.20 4.74 -6.10
CA GLU A 319 -19.34 5.96 -5.30
C GLU A 319 -19.19 5.67 -3.81
N LYS A 320 -19.77 4.57 -3.35
CA LYS A 320 -19.60 4.08 -2.00
C LYS A 320 -18.16 3.63 -1.71
N ALA A 321 -17.41 3.11 -2.68
CA ALA A 321 -16.00 2.79 -2.51
C ALA A 321 -15.10 4.04 -2.45
N ARG A 322 -15.56 5.19 -2.97
CA ARG A 322 -14.92 6.49 -2.75
C ARG A 322 -15.13 6.97 -1.30
N GLU A 323 -16.32 6.76 -0.76
CA GLU A 323 -16.63 7.03 0.65
C GLU A 323 -16.14 5.92 1.59
N ASP A 324 -16.19 4.64 1.17
CA ASP A 324 -15.78 3.46 1.93
C ASP A 324 -14.30 3.11 1.77
N ALA A 325 -13.56 3.70 0.80
CA ALA A 325 -12.09 3.64 0.77
C ALA A 325 -11.50 4.30 2.03
N THR A 326 -12.20 5.29 2.57
CA THR A 326 -11.91 5.87 3.89
C THR A 326 -12.48 5.05 5.06
N ARG A 327 -13.51 4.24 4.85
CA ARG A 327 -14.19 3.51 5.94
C ARG A 327 -13.93 2.01 5.98
N ASN A 328 -13.72 1.36 4.87
CA ASN A 328 -13.55 -0.10 4.77
C ASN A 328 -12.20 -0.46 4.17
N ASN A 329 -11.24 -0.59 4.94
CA ASN A 329 -9.97 -1.34 4.97
C ASN A 329 -9.50 -2.13 3.71
N THR A 330 -9.98 -1.83 2.52
CA THR A 330 -9.45 -2.39 1.27
C THR A 330 -8.53 -1.36 0.62
N ARG A 331 -7.29 -1.24 1.15
CA ARG A 331 -6.20 -0.38 0.66
C ARG A 331 -5.94 -0.57 -0.83
N LEU A 332 -6.08 -1.80 -1.32
CA LEU A 332 -5.98 -2.08 -2.75
C LEU A 332 -7.07 -1.37 -3.54
N ARG A 333 -8.29 -1.32 -3.00
CA ARG A 333 -9.43 -0.60 -3.61
C ARG A 333 -9.17 0.90 -3.65
N ALA A 334 -8.78 1.49 -2.51
CA ALA A 334 -8.44 2.91 -2.43
C ALA A 334 -7.31 3.27 -3.40
N HIS A 335 -6.23 2.50 -3.42
CA HIS A 335 -5.07 2.74 -4.28
C HIS A 335 -5.39 2.50 -5.77
N VAL A 336 -6.17 1.47 -6.12
CA VAL A 336 -6.59 1.22 -7.51
C VAL A 336 -7.56 2.30 -8.00
N ILE A 337 -8.50 2.73 -7.16
CA ILE A 337 -9.45 3.81 -7.49
C ILE A 337 -8.70 5.13 -7.68
N ASP A 338 -7.76 5.45 -6.81
CA ASP A 338 -6.92 6.62 -6.86
C ASP A 338 -6.08 6.65 -8.16
N ARG A 339 -5.42 5.54 -8.49
CA ARG A 339 -4.70 5.38 -9.77
C ARG A 339 -5.59 5.53 -10.98
N MET A 340 -6.77 4.94 -10.97
CA MET A 340 -7.72 5.01 -12.09
C MET A 340 -8.28 6.43 -12.26
N HIS A 341 -8.44 7.18 -11.18
CA HIS A 341 -8.91 8.56 -11.20
C HIS A 341 -7.87 9.52 -11.77
N ASN A 342 -6.61 9.36 -11.37
CA ASN A 342 -5.51 10.25 -11.75
C ASN A 342 -4.96 9.99 -13.15
N THR A 343 -5.13 8.78 -13.69
CA THR A 343 -4.64 8.43 -15.04
C THR A 343 -5.68 8.59 -16.13
N GLY A 344 -6.90 9.03 -15.82
CA GLY A 344 -7.99 9.16 -16.81
C GLY A 344 -8.43 7.82 -17.45
N HIS A 345 -7.96 6.68 -16.92
CA HIS A 345 -8.13 5.34 -17.50
C HIS A 345 -9.42 4.62 -17.06
N TRP A 346 -10.48 5.37 -16.75
CA TRP A 346 -11.83 4.83 -16.60
C TRP A 346 -12.47 4.64 -17.98
N GLU A 347 -11.81 3.93 -18.86
CA GLU A 347 -12.47 3.48 -20.10
C GLU A 347 -13.22 2.16 -19.85
N PRO A 348 -14.40 2.00 -20.47
CA PRO A 348 -15.17 0.74 -20.42
C PRO A 348 -14.33 -0.49 -20.78
N GLY A 349 -13.30 -0.33 -21.61
CA GLY A 349 -12.36 -1.39 -22.00
C GLY A 349 -11.60 -2.04 -20.85
N ASN A 350 -11.24 -1.29 -19.81
CA ASN A 350 -10.50 -1.85 -18.67
C ASN A 350 -11.39 -2.72 -17.79
N PHE A 351 -12.68 -2.41 -17.71
CA PHE A 351 -13.68 -3.24 -17.04
C PHE A 351 -13.92 -4.56 -17.78
N VAL A 352 -13.92 -4.50 -19.12
CA VAL A 352 -14.01 -5.70 -19.98
C VAL A 352 -12.85 -6.64 -19.72
N ILE A 353 -11.62 -6.14 -19.62
CA ILE A 353 -10.41 -6.94 -19.33
C ILE A 353 -10.49 -7.58 -17.95
N LEU A 354 -10.95 -6.83 -16.94
CA LEU A 354 -11.10 -7.36 -15.58
C LEU A 354 -12.17 -8.45 -15.52
N PHE A 355 -13.29 -8.23 -16.19
CA PHE A 355 -14.37 -9.20 -16.24
C PHE A 355 -13.99 -10.46 -17.02
N ALA A 356 -13.27 -10.33 -18.13
CA ALA A 356 -12.71 -11.46 -18.86
C ALA A 356 -11.79 -12.32 -18.00
N LYS A 357 -10.94 -11.71 -17.17
CA LYS A 357 -10.08 -12.43 -16.20
C LYS A 357 -10.88 -13.15 -15.12
N VAL A 358 -12.00 -12.61 -14.69
CA VAL A 358 -12.91 -13.28 -13.74
C VAL A 358 -13.59 -14.48 -14.40
N LEU A 359 -14.05 -14.33 -15.66
CA LEU A 359 -14.62 -15.43 -16.42
C LEU A 359 -13.60 -16.55 -16.67
N ASP A 360 -12.35 -16.22 -17.00
CA ASP A 360 -11.26 -17.19 -17.15
C ASP A 360 -11.02 -17.97 -15.87
N LYS A 361 -11.07 -17.30 -14.72
CA LYS A 361 -10.89 -17.95 -13.41
C LYS A 361 -12.08 -18.85 -13.05
N VAL A 362 -13.30 -18.44 -13.39
CA VAL A 362 -14.52 -19.26 -13.19
C VAL A 362 -14.53 -20.46 -14.14
N ALA A 363 -14.03 -20.30 -15.36
CA ALA A 363 -13.96 -21.34 -16.36
C ALA A 363 -12.83 -22.37 -16.12
N THR A 364 -11.91 -22.10 -15.17
CA THR A 364 -10.81 -23.00 -14.82
C THR A 364 -11.37 -24.30 -14.23
N GLY A 365 -11.17 -25.43 -14.92
CA GLY A 365 -11.70 -26.74 -14.53
C GLY A 365 -12.75 -27.32 -15.48
N TYR A 366 -13.19 -26.55 -16.48
CA TYR A 366 -14.10 -27.01 -17.53
C TYR A 366 -13.33 -27.40 -18.80
N SER A 367 -13.95 -28.14 -19.70
CA SER A 367 -13.38 -28.49 -21.01
C SER A 367 -13.19 -27.24 -21.89
N SER A 368 -12.32 -27.29 -22.90
CA SER A 368 -12.02 -26.15 -23.77
C SER A 368 -13.27 -25.58 -24.48
N SER A 369 -14.23 -26.41 -24.84
CA SER A 369 -15.49 -25.99 -25.46
C SER A 369 -16.42 -25.29 -24.44
N GLU A 370 -16.49 -25.79 -23.21
CA GLU A 370 -17.26 -25.18 -22.14
C GLU A 370 -16.65 -23.85 -21.69
N GLN A 371 -15.32 -23.75 -21.62
CA GLN A 371 -14.62 -22.49 -21.37
C GLN A 371 -14.93 -21.44 -22.41
N ALA A 372 -14.91 -21.82 -23.70
CA ALA A 372 -15.26 -20.91 -24.80
C ALA A 372 -16.73 -20.44 -24.70
N PHE A 373 -17.64 -21.35 -24.33
CA PHE A 373 -19.05 -21.03 -24.12
C PHE A 373 -19.27 -20.10 -22.93
N ILE A 374 -18.66 -20.39 -21.75
CA ILE A 374 -18.73 -19.54 -20.55
C ILE A 374 -18.23 -18.12 -20.84
N ARG A 375 -17.12 -17.99 -21.60
CA ARG A 375 -16.58 -16.69 -22.01
C ARG A 375 -17.55 -15.96 -22.94
N ALA A 376 -18.09 -16.60 -23.95
CA ALA A 376 -18.99 -15.98 -24.92
C ALA A 376 -20.29 -15.48 -24.26
N VAL A 377 -20.93 -16.32 -23.46
CA VAL A 377 -22.19 -15.98 -22.77
C VAL A 377 -21.95 -14.94 -21.69
N GLY A 378 -20.88 -15.09 -20.90
CA GLY A 378 -20.52 -14.12 -19.86
C GLY A 378 -20.21 -12.73 -20.44
N MET A 379 -19.43 -12.65 -21.50
CA MET A 379 -19.11 -11.39 -22.18
C MET A 379 -20.34 -10.73 -22.82
N THR A 380 -21.25 -11.51 -23.39
CA THR A 380 -22.51 -10.97 -23.95
C THR A 380 -23.39 -10.39 -22.84
N ALA A 381 -23.56 -11.12 -21.73
CA ALA A 381 -24.32 -10.63 -20.58
C ALA A 381 -23.67 -9.37 -19.96
N PHE A 382 -22.36 -9.33 -19.88
CA PHE A 382 -21.61 -8.15 -19.43
C PHE A 382 -21.86 -6.93 -20.33
N ASN A 383 -21.72 -7.08 -21.63
CA ASN A 383 -21.90 -5.97 -22.57
C ASN A 383 -23.32 -5.40 -22.53
N VAL A 384 -24.34 -6.26 -22.42
CA VAL A 384 -25.74 -5.84 -22.29
C VAL A 384 -25.96 -5.08 -20.97
N THR A 385 -25.38 -5.55 -19.88
CA THR A 385 -25.52 -4.91 -18.57
C THR A 385 -24.80 -3.57 -18.54
N MET A 386 -23.60 -3.49 -19.09
CA MET A 386 -22.82 -2.26 -19.17
C MET A 386 -23.51 -1.20 -20.04
N GLN A 387 -24.08 -1.61 -21.20
CA GLN A 387 -24.82 -0.69 -22.05
C GLN A 387 -26.02 -0.11 -21.31
N LYS A 388 -26.77 -0.93 -20.59
CA LYS A 388 -27.91 -0.47 -19.79
C LYS A 388 -27.49 0.51 -18.69
N LEU A 389 -26.38 0.24 -17.98
CA LEU A 389 -25.86 1.14 -16.95
C LEU A 389 -25.41 2.49 -17.52
N ILE A 390 -24.77 2.48 -18.69
CA ILE A 390 -24.40 3.70 -19.43
C ILE A 390 -25.63 4.51 -19.83
N ASP A 391 -26.67 3.85 -20.30
CA ASP A 391 -27.91 4.48 -20.73
C ASP A 391 -28.68 5.06 -19.52
N ASP A 392 -28.72 4.34 -18.39
CA ASP A 392 -29.31 4.82 -17.13
C ASP A 392 -28.56 6.04 -16.56
N GLU A 393 -27.20 6.06 -16.67
CA GLU A 393 -26.39 7.20 -16.21
C GLU A 393 -26.57 8.43 -17.11
N LYS A 394 -26.66 8.23 -18.42
CA LYS A 394 -27.02 9.32 -19.37
C LYS A 394 -28.40 9.90 -19.09
N ALA A 395 -29.38 9.06 -18.78
CA ALA A 395 -30.74 9.50 -18.45
C ALA A 395 -30.76 10.33 -17.15
N ARG A 396 -29.97 9.95 -16.12
CA ARG A 396 -29.85 10.72 -14.88
C ARG A 396 -29.16 12.08 -15.08
N ASN A 397 -28.12 12.13 -15.92
CA ASN A 397 -27.39 13.37 -16.20
C ASN A 397 -28.19 14.34 -17.08
N ASN A 398 -29.08 13.84 -17.94
CA ASN A 398 -29.99 14.67 -18.74
C ASN A 398 -31.23 15.15 -17.96
N GLY A 399 -31.59 14.48 -16.85
CA GLY A 399 -32.72 14.89 -16.00
C GLY A 399 -32.42 15.99 -14.97
N ASN A 400 -31.12 16.31 -14.74
CA ASN A 400 -30.70 17.37 -13.81
C ASN A 400 -30.42 18.72 -14.48
N GLY A 401 -30.81 18.89 -15.73
CA GLY A 401 -30.57 20.10 -16.53
C GLY A 401 -31.70 21.12 -16.61
N ASP A 402 -32.90 20.82 -16.09
CA ASP A 402 -34.08 21.67 -16.28
C ASP A 402 -34.64 22.32 -15.00
N ASP A 403 -33.85 22.44 -13.93
CA ASP A 403 -34.21 23.25 -12.75
C ASP A 403 -33.07 24.22 -12.42
N LYS A 404 -32.93 25.28 -13.24
CA LYS A 404 -32.37 26.58 -12.84
C LYS A 404 -32.98 27.71 -13.65
#